data_21eb14abf7358f105074bc3d91658d40
#
_entry.id   21eb14abf7358f105074bc3d91658d40
#
_cell.length_a   1.000
_cell.length_b   1.000
_cell.length_c   1.000
_cell.angle_alpha   90.00
_cell.angle_beta   90.00
_cell.angle_gamma   90.00
#
_symmetry.space_group_name_H-M   'P 1'
#
loop_
_entity.id
_entity.type
_entity.pdbx_description
1 polymer ?
#
loop_
_entity_poly.entity_id
_entity_poly.type
_entity_poly.pdbx_seq_one_letter_code
_entity_poly.pdbx_strand_id
1 'polypeptide(L)'
;MAINKILIVDDSPTERFFLTDILVKAGYTVTQAENGEQALAKVKLEMPELILMDVVMPGKNGYQITRAISKDPLTEKIPIIMCTTKGQETDKVWGMRQGARDYVVKPVSQEELLTKIRALPEAQS
;
A
#
# COMPACT_ATOMS: atom_id res chain seq x y z
N MET A 1 -13.50 13.01 -0.58
CA MET A 1 -13.44 12.79 0.87
C MET A 1 -12.03 12.38 1.28
N ALA A 2 -11.62 12.68 2.49
CA ALA A 2 -10.32 12.29 2.98
C ALA A 2 -10.22 10.75 3.05
N ILE A 3 -9.00 10.23 2.87
CA ILE A 3 -8.73 8.80 3.00
C ILE A 3 -9.01 8.36 4.43
N ASN A 4 -9.71 7.24 4.59
CA ASN A 4 -10.02 6.65 5.88
C ASN A 4 -9.64 5.17 5.96
N LYS A 5 -9.97 4.37 4.95
CA LYS A 5 -9.72 2.93 4.94
C LYS A 5 -8.39 2.62 4.25
N ILE A 6 -7.48 1.97 4.97
CA ILE A 6 -6.17 1.61 4.44
C ILE A 6 -5.97 0.10 4.55
N LEU A 7 -5.57 -0.54 3.46
CA LEU A 7 -5.16 -1.94 3.45
C LEU A 7 -3.64 -2.02 3.48
N ILE A 8 -3.11 -2.77 4.43
CA ILE A 8 -1.67 -3.06 4.52
C ILE A 8 -1.42 -4.45 3.96
N VAL A 9 -0.51 -4.56 2.99
CA VAL A 9 -0.12 -5.83 2.38
C VAL A 9 1.35 -6.08 2.67
N ASP A 10 1.64 -7.02 3.56
CA ASP A 10 3.00 -7.34 3.99
C ASP A 10 2.99 -8.74 4.60
N ASP A 11 3.97 -9.59 4.29
CA ASP A 11 4.03 -10.93 4.83
C ASP A 11 4.58 -10.99 6.26
N SER A 12 5.19 -9.90 6.75
CA SER A 12 5.74 -9.83 8.11
C SER A 12 4.68 -9.39 9.11
N PRO A 13 4.33 -10.24 10.10
CA PRO A 13 3.39 -9.84 11.16
C PRO A 13 3.89 -8.63 11.97
N THR A 14 5.20 -8.57 12.21
CA THR A 14 5.82 -7.46 12.94
C THR A 14 5.64 -6.15 12.19
N GLU A 15 5.87 -6.17 10.88
CA GLU A 15 5.72 -4.98 10.05
C GLU A 15 4.26 -4.54 9.95
N ARG A 16 3.34 -5.50 9.78
CA ARG A 16 1.91 -5.18 9.78
C ARG A 16 1.48 -4.54 11.10
N PHE A 17 1.96 -5.07 12.23
CA PHE A 17 1.66 -4.49 13.54
C PHE A 17 2.19 -3.06 13.65
N PHE A 18 3.43 -2.84 13.24
CA PHE A 18 4.08 -1.53 13.29
C PHE A 18 3.32 -0.49 12.47
N LEU A 19 2.99 -0.82 11.22
CA LEU A 19 2.26 0.09 10.34
C LEU A 19 0.83 0.32 10.83
N THR A 20 0.16 -0.73 11.30
CA THR A 20 -1.19 -0.62 11.84
C THR A 20 -1.23 0.35 13.03
N ASP A 21 -0.26 0.21 13.94
CA ASP A 21 -0.18 1.08 15.11
C ASP A 21 -0.06 2.56 14.72
N ILE A 22 0.84 2.86 13.79
CA ILE A 22 1.01 4.22 13.28
C ILE A 22 -0.31 4.77 12.71
N LEU A 23 -0.97 3.98 11.88
CA LEU A 23 -2.13 4.45 11.13
C LEU A 23 -3.38 4.56 12.02
N VAL A 24 -3.59 3.61 12.91
CA VAL A 24 -4.74 3.65 13.83
C VAL A 24 -4.62 4.85 14.78
N LYS A 25 -3.43 5.12 15.28
CA LYS A 25 -3.20 6.29 16.15
C LYS A 25 -3.40 7.61 15.40
N ALA A 26 -3.22 7.60 14.08
CA ALA A 26 -3.45 8.77 13.25
C ALA A 26 -4.93 8.91 12.81
N GLY A 27 -5.80 7.98 13.21
CA GLY A 27 -7.23 8.05 12.94
C GLY A 27 -7.74 7.24 11.77
N TYR A 28 -6.90 6.42 11.15
CA TYR A 28 -7.31 5.60 10.00
C TYR A 28 -7.88 4.25 10.44
N THR A 29 -8.78 3.71 9.61
CA THR A 29 -9.27 2.33 9.74
C THR A 29 -8.37 1.44 8.90
N VAL A 30 -7.86 0.35 9.48
CA VAL A 30 -6.84 -0.50 8.85
C VAL A 30 -7.30 -1.93 8.74
N THR A 31 -7.07 -2.55 7.57
CA THR A 31 -7.18 -3.98 7.36
C THR A 31 -5.85 -4.49 6.84
N GLN A 32 -5.65 -5.81 6.87
CA GLN A 32 -4.36 -6.41 6.55
C GLN A 32 -4.49 -7.60 5.62
N ALA A 33 -3.48 -7.80 4.78
CA ALA A 33 -3.31 -8.99 3.95
C ALA A 33 -1.86 -9.46 4.06
N GLU A 34 -1.65 -10.77 4.06
CA GLU A 34 -0.33 -11.37 4.23
C GLU A 34 0.37 -11.69 2.92
N ASN A 35 -0.37 -11.69 1.83
CA ASN A 35 0.17 -12.07 0.52
C ASN A 35 -0.68 -11.47 -0.59
N GLY A 36 -0.23 -11.67 -1.84
CA GLY A 36 -0.90 -11.07 -2.99
C GLY A 36 -2.30 -11.59 -3.24
N GLU A 37 -2.56 -12.87 -3.01
CA GLU A 37 -3.90 -13.44 -3.22
C GLU A 37 -4.90 -12.84 -2.24
N GLN A 38 -4.53 -12.74 -0.97
CA GLN A 38 -5.37 -12.10 0.03
C GLN A 38 -5.60 -10.63 -0.32
N ALA A 39 -4.54 -9.94 -0.78
CA ALA A 39 -4.63 -8.54 -1.16
C ALA A 39 -5.65 -8.34 -2.28
N LEU A 40 -5.56 -9.12 -3.36
CA LEU A 40 -6.49 -8.98 -4.48
C LEU A 40 -7.94 -9.25 -4.07
N ALA A 41 -8.15 -10.26 -3.22
CA ALA A 41 -9.50 -10.57 -2.72
C ALA A 41 -10.05 -9.44 -1.85
N LYS A 42 -9.24 -8.92 -0.92
CA LYS A 42 -9.66 -7.86 -0.02
C LYS A 42 -9.89 -6.53 -0.73
N VAL A 43 -9.07 -6.21 -1.72
CA VAL A 43 -9.24 -4.98 -2.49
C VAL A 43 -10.61 -4.96 -3.16
N LYS A 44 -11.02 -6.08 -3.77
CA LYS A 44 -12.32 -6.17 -4.44
C LYS A 44 -13.47 -6.18 -3.46
N LEU A 45 -13.31 -6.83 -2.32
CA LEU A 45 -14.36 -6.96 -1.32
C LEU A 45 -14.56 -5.67 -0.52
N GLU A 46 -13.47 -5.04 -0.10
CA GLU A 46 -13.52 -3.92 0.86
C GLU A 46 -13.35 -2.56 0.21
N MET A 47 -12.81 -2.52 -1.01
CA MET A 47 -12.54 -1.28 -1.74
C MET A 47 -11.84 -0.24 -0.86
N PRO A 48 -10.61 -0.54 -0.36
CA PRO A 48 -9.88 0.42 0.47
C PRO A 48 -9.57 1.69 -0.31
N GLU A 49 -9.31 2.77 0.41
CA GLU A 49 -9.03 4.06 -0.18
C GLU A 49 -7.54 4.31 -0.40
N LEU A 50 -6.71 3.45 0.20
CA LEU A 50 -5.26 3.45 0.04
C LEU A 50 -4.74 2.05 0.32
N ILE A 51 -3.70 1.64 -0.40
CA ILE A 51 -3.01 0.38 -0.15
C ILE A 51 -1.54 0.68 0.12
N LEU A 52 -1.03 0.14 1.23
CA LEU A 52 0.41 0.11 1.51
C LEU A 52 0.91 -1.28 1.11
N MET A 53 1.84 -1.35 0.16
CA MET A 53 2.23 -2.59 -0.51
C MET A 53 3.72 -2.87 -0.32
N ASP A 54 4.06 -4.00 0.30
CA ASP A 54 5.44 -4.48 0.30
C ASP A 54 5.76 -5.16 -1.03
N VAL A 55 7.00 -5.07 -1.46
CA VAL A 55 7.47 -5.71 -2.70
C VAL A 55 7.83 -7.16 -2.45
N VAL A 56 8.55 -7.43 -1.35
CA VAL A 56 9.13 -8.76 -1.09
C VAL A 56 8.14 -9.63 -0.33
N MET A 57 7.44 -10.49 -1.06
CA MET A 57 6.45 -11.42 -0.50
C MET A 57 6.56 -12.77 -1.20
N PRO A 58 6.17 -13.87 -0.52
CA PRO A 58 6.11 -15.19 -1.18
C PRO A 58 5.09 -15.19 -2.32
N GLY A 59 5.36 -15.94 -3.37
CA GLY A 59 4.51 -16.00 -4.55
C GLY A 59 4.68 -14.75 -5.40
N LYS A 60 3.58 -14.10 -5.79
CA LYS A 60 3.65 -12.87 -6.57
C LYS A 60 4.15 -11.72 -5.69
N ASN A 61 5.12 -10.97 -6.20
CA ASN A 61 5.66 -9.83 -5.46
C ASN A 61 4.73 -8.61 -5.57
N GLY A 62 5.04 -7.59 -4.77
CA GLY A 62 4.21 -6.38 -4.70
C GLY A 62 4.12 -5.61 -6.01
N TYR A 63 5.13 -5.66 -6.87
CA TYR A 63 5.07 -5.03 -8.19
C TYR A 63 3.99 -5.66 -9.05
N GLN A 64 3.91 -7.00 -9.05
CA GLN A 64 2.92 -7.74 -9.83
C GLN A 64 1.50 -7.45 -9.35
N ILE A 65 1.30 -7.40 -8.03
CA ILE A 65 0.00 -7.11 -7.43
C ILE A 65 -0.41 -5.66 -7.71
N THR A 66 0.52 -4.72 -7.59
CA THR A 66 0.28 -3.31 -7.90
C THR A 66 -0.18 -3.15 -9.36
N ARG A 67 0.50 -3.84 -10.28
CA ARG A 67 0.12 -3.80 -11.69
C ARG A 67 -1.29 -4.35 -11.92
N ALA A 68 -1.63 -5.47 -11.27
CA ALA A 68 -2.95 -6.07 -11.40
C ALA A 68 -4.05 -5.12 -10.91
N ILE A 69 -3.85 -4.47 -9.76
CA ILE A 69 -4.79 -3.51 -9.20
C ILE A 69 -4.93 -2.28 -10.10
N SER A 70 -3.81 -1.78 -10.62
CA SER A 70 -3.77 -0.55 -11.43
C SER A 70 -4.38 -0.74 -12.81
N LYS A 71 -4.45 -1.96 -13.31
CA LYS A 71 -5.03 -2.27 -14.63
C LYS A 71 -6.49 -2.68 -14.59
N ASP A 72 -7.02 -3.02 -13.42
CA ASP A 72 -8.43 -3.41 -13.28
C ASP A 72 -9.29 -2.14 -13.20
N PRO A 73 -10.26 -1.96 -14.11
CA PRO A 73 -11.12 -0.76 -14.09
C PRO A 73 -11.85 -0.54 -12.77
N LEU A 74 -12.09 -1.61 -12.00
CA LEU A 74 -12.78 -1.51 -10.72
C LEU A 74 -11.87 -0.94 -9.62
N THR A 75 -10.55 -1.10 -9.74
CA THR A 75 -9.60 -0.79 -8.66
C THR A 75 -8.51 0.19 -9.08
N GLU A 76 -8.46 0.58 -10.35
CA GLU A 76 -7.36 1.38 -10.91
C GLU A 76 -7.16 2.73 -10.23
N LYS A 77 -8.20 3.28 -9.61
CA LYS A 77 -8.12 4.60 -8.96
C LYS A 77 -7.62 4.53 -7.53
N ILE A 78 -7.52 3.34 -6.94
CA ILE A 78 -7.03 3.20 -5.57
C ILE A 78 -5.54 3.49 -5.54
N PRO A 79 -5.08 4.51 -4.81
CA PRO A 79 -3.65 4.81 -4.73
C PRO A 79 -2.90 3.74 -3.96
N ILE A 80 -1.67 3.45 -4.41
CA ILE A 80 -0.79 2.48 -3.78
C ILE A 80 0.52 3.16 -3.44
N ILE A 81 0.93 3.06 -2.17
CA ILE A 81 2.26 3.48 -1.73
C ILE A 81 3.06 2.22 -1.44
N MET A 82 4.21 2.07 -2.11
CA MET A 82 5.10 0.94 -1.83
C MET A 82 5.81 1.20 -0.49
N CYS A 83 5.86 0.18 0.38
CA CYS A 83 6.56 0.23 1.67
C CYS A 83 7.46 -1.00 1.74
N THR A 84 8.76 -0.86 1.48
CA THR A 84 9.63 -2.00 1.26
C THR A 84 11.08 -1.69 1.60
N THR A 85 11.89 -2.75 1.79
CA THR A 85 13.33 -2.62 1.98
C THR A 85 14.08 -2.32 0.67
N LYS A 86 13.43 -2.49 -0.50
CA LYS A 86 14.04 -2.24 -1.80
C LYS A 86 14.10 -0.73 -2.07
N GLY A 87 15.25 -0.13 -1.72
CA GLY A 87 15.39 1.33 -1.71
C GLY A 87 16.24 1.93 -2.82
N GLN A 88 16.64 1.14 -3.82
CA GLN A 88 17.43 1.68 -4.94
C GLN A 88 16.55 2.50 -5.88
N GLU A 89 17.17 3.44 -6.58
CA GLU A 89 16.44 4.30 -7.51
C GLU A 89 15.71 3.49 -8.59
N THR A 90 16.34 2.42 -9.09
CA THR A 90 15.73 1.53 -10.08
C THR A 90 14.50 0.82 -9.52
N ASP A 91 14.50 0.45 -8.24
CA ASP A 91 13.34 -0.16 -7.58
C ASP A 91 12.17 0.82 -7.55
N LYS A 92 12.45 2.08 -7.21
CA LYS A 92 11.43 3.13 -7.14
C LYS A 92 10.81 3.42 -8.51
N VAL A 93 11.66 3.56 -9.51
CA VAL A 93 11.20 3.79 -10.89
C VAL A 93 10.31 2.63 -11.35
N TRP A 94 10.72 1.40 -11.06
CA TRP A 94 9.95 0.22 -11.43
C TRP A 94 8.58 0.20 -10.75
N GLY A 95 8.54 0.51 -9.44
CA GLY A 95 7.28 0.58 -8.67
C GLY A 95 6.32 1.61 -9.25
N MET A 96 6.83 2.80 -9.57
CA MET A 96 6.00 3.85 -10.16
C MET A 96 5.46 3.44 -11.53
N ARG A 97 6.24 2.70 -12.32
CA ARG A 97 5.79 2.18 -13.62
C ARG A 97 4.69 1.13 -13.48
N GLN A 98 4.65 0.39 -12.36
CA GLN A 98 3.59 -0.57 -12.12
C GLN A 98 2.30 0.10 -11.66
N GLY A 99 2.33 1.37 -11.33
CA GLY A 99 1.17 2.14 -10.97
C GLY A 99 1.17 2.70 -9.54
N ALA A 100 2.26 2.51 -8.80
CA ALA A 100 2.36 3.10 -7.45
C ALA A 100 2.37 4.64 -7.54
N ARG A 101 1.76 5.28 -6.55
CA ARG A 101 1.73 6.73 -6.43
C ARG A 101 2.93 7.28 -5.70
N ASP A 102 3.49 6.50 -4.79
CA ASP A 102 4.64 6.92 -4.01
C ASP A 102 5.38 5.70 -3.46
N TYR A 103 6.49 5.94 -2.79
CA TYR A 103 7.41 4.89 -2.37
C TYR A 103 8.06 5.26 -1.03
N VAL A 104 8.03 4.35 -0.07
CA VAL A 104 8.64 4.53 1.25
C VAL A 104 9.59 3.37 1.50
N VAL A 105 10.81 3.65 1.93
CA VAL A 105 11.83 2.64 2.19
C VAL A 105 11.86 2.32 3.68
N LYS A 106 11.87 1.03 4.01
CA LYS A 106 11.98 0.58 5.40
C LYS A 106 13.41 0.78 5.92
N PRO A 107 13.60 1.10 7.20
CA PRO A 107 12.55 1.24 8.23
C PRO A 107 11.71 2.49 7.99
N VAL A 108 10.39 2.33 8.13
CA VAL A 108 9.45 3.40 7.81
C VAL A 108 9.50 4.49 8.86
N SER A 109 9.70 5.73 8.43
CA SER A 109 9.51 6.91 9.27
C SER A 109 8.03 7.23 9.36
N GLN A 110 7.50 7.32 10.58
CA GLN A 110 6.10 7.68 10.81
C GLN A 110 5.77 9.02 10.15
N GLU A 111 6.63 10.01 10.34
CA GLU A 111 6.45 11.35 9.79
C GLU A 111 6.41 11.33 8.25
N GLU A 112 7.35 10.62 7.63
CA GLU A 112 7.40 10.52 6.18
C GLU A 112 6.13 9.84 5.63
N LEU A 113 5.74 8.71 6.24
CA LEU A 113 4.57 7.97 5.78
C LEU A 113 3.31 8.81 5.88
N LEU A 114 3.06 9.42 7.03
CA LEU A 114 1.86 10.24 7.23
C LEU A 114 1.84 11.46 6.33
N THR A 115 2.99 12.09 6.09
CA THR A 115 3.10 13.21 5.17
C THR A 115 2.70 12.80 3.76
N LYS A 116 3.19 11.65 3.30
CA LYS A 116 2.87 11.15 1.95
C LYS A 116 1.40 10.77 1.81
N ILE A 117 0.80 10.17 2.85
CA ILE A 117 -0.63 9.85 2.83
C ILE A 117 -1.46 11.13 2.74
N ARG A 118 -1.11 12.15 3.52
CA ARG A 118 -1.84 13.43 3.52
C ARG A 118 -1.70 14.21 2.22
N ALA A 119 -0.62 13.95 1.48
CA ALA A 119 -0.38 14.59 0.18
C ALA A 119 -1.17 13.95 -0.96
N LEU A 120 -1.80 12.78 -0.75
CA LEU A 120 -2.62 12.14 -1.76
C LEU A 120 -3.90 12.93 -2.00
N PRO A 121 -4.45 12.87 -3.23
CA PRO A 121 -5.77 13.47 -3.49
C PRO A 121 -6.83 12.83 -2.61
N GLU A 122 -7.95 13.51 -2.44
CA GLU A 122 -9.08 12.96 -1.70
C GLU A 122 -9.52 11.62 -2.29
N ALA A 123 -10.06 10.75 -1.42
CA ALA A 123 -10.51 9.42 -1.83
C ALA A 123 -11.58 9.51 -2.92
N GLN A 124 -11.48 8.63 -3.88
CA GLN A 124 -12.49 8.49 -4.94
C GLN A 124 -13.70 7.75 -4.39
N SER A 125 -14.87 8.23 -4.65
CA SER A 125 -16.11 7.61 -4.22
C SER A 125 -16.79 6.87 -5.36
#